data_55658487e898ab2b8f1fb251f08d0bc4
#
_entry.id   55658487e898ab2b8f1fb251f08d0bc4
#
_cell.length_a   1.000
_cell.length_b   1.000
_cell.length_c   1.000
_cell.angle_alpha   90.00
_cell.angle_beta   90.00
_cell.angle_gamma   90.00
#
_symmetry.space_group_name_H-M   'P 1'
#
loop_
_entity.id
_entity.type
_entity.pdbx_description
1 polymer ?
#
loop_
_entity_poly.entity_id
_entity_poly.type
_entity_poly.pdbx_seq_one_letter_code
_entity_poly.pdbx_strand_id
1 'polypeptide(L)'
;MKDQIDALHKSILESTKNYNNILKLMKLYEAFPQISKLTDSADSQSIQTLRYLTLSLFKIFYKLSTKLQLNPSMASNANEKLLFQWLKKLYELNFKKNILLNYMVSIETENSLSMDCLDIYMKCIELEATFFASKMGAPYFPNKTLSKLIEVLFSSGTSFDKQYLFDQLSENYYKRYVDIQYYFQIELQELIAAGSLPYDSHTSSYWLTLVDHDNHYDNADSDLAIFVPNPPSTMENEIKFKTQLEKNWIFILSNPQTTPYQFKQFLTILHKRIIPHFITPTKLMDFLTDCYDNVDNDLSVQLLSLNGLFELMKNYNLEYPNFYTKLYALFKPELFHLKYRSRFLRLIDVFLKSSHLSSNLIAGFMKKMSRSLLTSSPNAIVSVIPMIYNLLKLHPNCMILIHDPDYINPHFTNSKGEIEQRIFHDAFDINEPNPEYSNAINSSLWELETLMHHYHPNVASLAKIFQQPFRKMSYNLEDFLDWNYKSFLNSELKRSLKILPAMDHQNKGDCLFVSNAGENTDVEDTQKDVYMDAITW
;
A
#
# COMPACT_ATOMS: atom_id res chain seq x y z
N MET A 1 24.86 -15.69 -36.92
CA MET A 1 24.98 -16.11 -35.51
C MET A 1 24.04 -17.25 -35.13
N LYS A 2 22.74 -17.16 -35.43
CA LYS A 2 21.76 -18.25 -35.06
C LYS A 2 22.19 -19.61 -35.62
N ASP A 3 22.59 -19.68 -36.89
CA ASP A 3 23.04 -20.94 -37.54
C ASP A 3 24.30 -21.54 -36.88
N GLN A 4 25.21 -20.68 -36.38
CA GLN A 4 26.41 -21.13 -35.64
C GLN A 4 26.02 -21.70 -34.26
N ILE A 5 25.04 -21.07 -33.57
CA ILE A 5 24.53 -21.57 -32.29
C ILE A 5 23.89 -22.94 -32.50
N ASP A 6 23.08 -23.10 -33.54
CA ASP A 6 22.43 -24.38 -33.86
C ASP A 6 23.41 -25.48 -34.23
N ALA A 7 24.42 -25.16 -35.02
CA ALA A 7 25.45 -26.13 -35.37
C ALA A 7 26.23 -26.61 -34.14
N LEU A 8 26.63 -25.67 -33.25
CA LEU A 8 27.33 -26.02 -32.01
C LEU A 8 26.38 -26.79 -31.04
N HIS A 9 25.15 -26.38 -30.93
CA HIS A 9 24.12 -27.07 -30.11
C HIS A 9 23.94 -28.53 -30.57
N LYS A 10 23.78 -28.79 -31.87
CA LYS A 10 23.66 -30.13 -32.42
C LYS A 10 24.89 -30.97 -32.14
N SER A 11 26.10 -30.40 -32.41
CA SER A 11 27.38 -31.13 -32.21
C SER A 11 27.61 -31.56 -30.75
N ILE A 12 27.18 -30.74 -29.76
CA ILE A 12 27.29 -31.05 -28.33
C ILE A 12 26.35 -32.19 -27.96
N LEU A 13 25.14 -32.25 -28.54
CA LEU A 13 24.18 -33.28 -28.24
C LEU A 13 24.48 -34.65 -28.85
N GLU A 14 25.24 -34.67 -29.94
CA GLU A 14 25.59 -35.90 -30.67
C GLU A 14 26.73 -36.67 -29.98
N SER A 15 27.74 -36.00 -29.41
CA SER A 15 28.89 -36.69 -28.84
C SER A 15 29.47 -36.03 -27.59
N THR A 16 29.81 -36.84 -26.59
CA THR A 16 30.49 -36.42 -25.35
C THR A 16 31.86 -35.79 -25.61
N LYS A 17 32.52 -36.14 -26.72
CA LYS A 17 33.82 -35.54 -27.14
C LYS A 17 33.70 -34.04 -27.45
N ASN A 18 32.51 -33.59 -27.80
CA ASN A 18 32.26 -32.21 -28.23
C ASN A 18 31.82 -31.26 -27.07
N TYR A 19 31.86 -31.72 -25.82
CA TYR A 19 31.44 -30.87 -24.67
C TYR A 19 32.30 -29.63 -24.50
N ASN A 20 33.56 -29.59 -25.01
CA ASN A 20 34.34 -28.36 -25.06
C ASN A 20 33.71 -27.24 -25.89
N ASN A 21 32.80 -27.56 -26.80
CA ASN A 21 32.04 -26.53 -27.56
C ASN A 21 31.09 -25.74 -26.70
N ILE A 22 30.74 -26.21 -25.48
CA ILE A 22 29.97 -25.43 -24.49
C ILE A 22 30.72 -24.14 -24.14
N LEU A 23 32.08 -24.22 -23.96
CA LEU A 23 32.88 -23.04 -23.72
C LEU A 23 32.89 -22.08 -24.92
N LYS A 24 32.83 -22.59 -26.15
CA LYS A 24 32.75 -21.74 -27.35
C LYS A 24 31.40 -20.99 -27.38
N LEU A 25 30.27 -21.64 -27.01
CA LEU A 25 29.00 -20.99 -26.89
C LEU A 25 29.00 -19.91 -25.80
N MET A 26 29.63 -20.20 -24.66
CA MET A 26 29.76 -19.20 -23.58
C MET A 26 30.61 -18.00 -23.99
N LYS A 27 31.67 -18.21 -24.79
CA LYS A 27 32.48 -17.11 -25.31
C LYS A 27 31.75 -16.19 -26.30
N LEU A 28 30.66 -16.65 -26.92
CA LEU A 28 29.85 -15.78 -27.78
C LEU A 28 29.23 -14.60 -27.03
N TYR A 29 29.05 -14.69 -25.71
CA TYR A 29 28.62 -13.55 -24.89
C TYR A 29 29.65 -12.42 -24.86
N GLU A 30 30.94 -12.73 -25.01
CA GLU A 30 32.02 -11.74 -25.05
C GLU A 30 31.94 -10.84 -26.31
N ALA A 31 31.20 -11.28 -27.34
CA ALA A 31 30.95 -10.47 -28.53
C ALA A 31 29.97 -9.30 -28.29
N PHE A 32 29.34 -9.24 -27.11
CA PHE A 32 28.39 -8.19 -26.73
C PHE A 32 28.92 -7.38 -25.53
N PRO A 33 29.92 -6.48 -25.71
CA PRO A 33 30.63 -5.83 -24.60
C PRO A 33 29.84 -4.76 -23.85
N GLN A 34 28.71 -4.25 -24.39
CA GLN A 34 27.91 -3.18 -23.78
C GLN A 34 26.54 -3.68 -23.25
N ILE A 35 26.57 -4.72 -22.45
CA ILE A 35 25.36 -5.37 -21.94
C ILE A 35 24.54 -4.43 -21.07
N SER A 36 25.21 -3.58 -20.26
CA SER A 36 24.53 -2.65 -19.34
C SER A 36 23.63 -1.61 -20.03
N LYS A 37 23.90 -1.30 -21.30
CA LYS A 37 23.18 -0.26 -22.08
C LYS A 37 22.20 -0.82 -23.11
N LEU A 38 22.00 -2.14 -23.14
CA LEU A 38 21.07 -2.77 -24.08
C LEU A 38 19.62 -2.36 -23.76
N THR A 39 18.96 -1.73 -24.72
CA THR A 39 17.52 -1.40 -24.63
C THR A 39 16.74 -2.21 -25.66
N ASP A 40 15.53 -2.67 -25.30
CA ASP A 40 14.68 -3.47 -26.18
C ASP A 40 14.35 -2.78 -27.51
N SER A 41 14.29 -1.45 -27.50
CA SER A 41 13.96 -0.65 -28.67
C SER A 41 15.13 -0.42 -29.64
N ALA A 42 16.35 -0.23 -29.11
CA ALA A 42 17.52 0.11 -29.93
C ALA A 42 18.29 -1.14 -30.41
N ASP A 43 18.34 -2.21 -29.57
CA ASP A 43 19.19 -3.37 -29.77
C ASP A 43 18.42 -4.69 -29.94
N SER A 44 17.18 -4.61 -30.45
CA SER A 44 16.25 -5.74 -30.56
C SER A 44 16.87 -7.00 -31.17
N GLN A 45 17.72 -6.87 -32.19
CA GLN A 45 18.36 -8.01 -32.86
C GLN A 45 19.44 -8.66 -31.99
N SER A 46 20.21 -7.87 -31.25
CA SER A 46 21.25 -8.34 -30.33
C SER A 46 20.60 -9.06 -29.13
N ILE A 47 19.56 -8.48 -28.58
CA ILE A 47 18.79 -9.07 -27.47
C ILE A 47 18.13 -10.39 -27.87
N GLN A 48 17.52 -10.47 -29.05
CA GLN A 48 16.94 -11.72 -29.56
C GLN A 48 18.00 -12.81 -29.75
N THR A 49 19.21 -12.46 -30.19
CA THR A 49 20.30 -13.44 -30.34
C THR A 49 20.82 -13.91 -28.98
N LEU A 50 20.93 -13.01 -27.99
CA LEU A 50 21.30 -13.36 -26.62
C LEU A 50 20.22 -14.23 -25.95
N ARG A 51 18.95 -13.91 -26.08
CA ARG A 51 17.82 -14.74 -25.60
C ARG A 51 17.87 -16.15 -26.20
N TYR A 52 18.12 -16.23 -27.50
CA TYR A 52 18.24 -17.52 -28.18
C TYR A 52 19.46 -18.33 -27.69
N LEU A 53 20.58 -17.66 -27.43
CA LEU A 53 21.81 -18.28 -26.91
C LEU A 53 21.59 -18.80 -25.47
N THR A 54 20.96 -18.02 -24.57
CA THR A 54 20.67 -18.45 -23.20
C THR A 54 19.72 -19.65 -23.17
N LEU A 55 18.67 -19.64 -23.99
CA LEU A 55 17.75 -20.78 -24.12
C LEU A 55 18.44 -22.02 -24.68
N SER A 56 19.35 -21.86 -25.64
CA SER A 56 20.10 -22.98 -26.22
C SER A 56 21.05 -23.61 -25.20
N LEU A 57 21.75 -22.81 -24.40
CA LEU A 57 22.57 -23.29 -23.29
C LEU A 57 21.73 -24.00 -22.21
N PHE A 58 20.58 -23.45 -21.83
CA PHE A 58 19.68 -24.10 -20.89
C PHE A 58 19.23 -25.48 -21.41
N LYS A 59 18.84 -25.59 -22.68
CA LYS A 59 18.46 -26.87 -23.29
C LYS A 59 19.62 -27.90 -23.26
N ILE A 60 20.86 -27.47 -23.43
CA ILE A 60 22.03 -28.35 -23.30
C ILE A 60 22.15 -28.86 -21.86
N PHE A 61 22.12 -27.96 -20.87
CA PHE A 61 22.21 -28.35 -19.45
C PHE A 61 21.03 -29.18 -19.00
N TYR A 62 19.83 -28.90 -19.49
CA TYR A 62 18.65 -29.74 -19.25
C TYR A 62 18.88 -31.18 -19.72
N LYS A 63 19.38 -31.38 -20.97
CA LYS A 63 19.67 -32.73 -21.48
C LYS A 63 20.85 -33.40 -20.75
N LEU A 64 21.84 -32.65 -20.30
CA LEU A 64 22.94 -33.19 -19.48
C LEU A 64 22.42 -33.63 -18.10
N SER A 65 21.47 -32.91 -17.52
CA SER A 65 20.81 -33.28 -16.24
C SER A 65 19.96 -34.53 -16.40
N THR A 66 19.17 -34.65 -17.45
CA THR A 66 18.35 -35.86 -17.72
C THR A 66 19.22 -37.09 -17.90
N LYS A 67 20.46 -36.95 -18.43
CA LYS A 67 21.45 -38.03 -18.52
C LYS A 67 22.25 -38.23 -17.22
N LEU A 68 21.92 -37.50 -16.13
CA LEU A 68 22.60 -37.52 -14.81
C LEU A 68 24.09 -37.15 -14.88
N GLN A 69 24.56 -36.52 -15.96
CA GLN A 69 25.97 -36.15 -16.16
C GLN A 69 26.41 -34.93 -15.35
N LEU A 70 25.48 -34.23 -14.70
CA LEU A 70 25.78 -33.12 -13.78
C LEU A 70 25.93 -33.59 -12.32
N ASN A 71 25.66 -34.86 -12.03
CA ASN A 71 25.79 -35.40 -10.67
C ASN A 71 27.02 -36.30 -10.55
N PRO A 72 28.11 -35.84 -9.91
CA PRO A 72 29.37 -36.61 -9.79
C PRO A 72 29.23 -37.92 -8.99
N SER A 73 28.18 -38.07 -8.19
CA SER A 73 27.94 -39.29 -7.40
C SER A 73 27.44 -40.47 -8.25
N MET A 74 26.98 -40.19 -9.48
CA MET A 74 26.44 -41.20 -10.39
C MET A 74 27.48 -41.70 -11.43
N ALA A 75 28.71 -41.22 -11.35
CA ALA A 75 29.77 -41.62 -12.26
C ALA A 75 30.26 -43.04 -11.99
N SER A 76 30.41 -43.85 -13.05
CA SER A 76 30.87 -45.22 -12.95
C SER A 76 32.40 -45.34 -12.88
N ASN A 77 33.15 -44.38 -13.51
CA ASN A 77 34.58 -44.37 -13.61
C ASN A 77 35.20 -43.08 -13.07
N ALA A 78 36.47 -43.10 -12.64
CA ALA A 78 37.21 -41.93 -12.18
C ALA A 78 37.27 -40.80 -13.22
N ASN A 79 37.45 -41.12 -14.48
CA ASN A 79 37.49 -40.15 -15.58
C ASN A 79 36.13 -39.50 -15.83
N GLU A 80 35.04 -40.27 -15.73
CA GLU A 80 33.67 -39.76 -15.80
C GLU A 80 33.38 -38.84 -14.64
N LYS A 81 33.83 -39.17 -13.42
CA LYS A 81 33.68 -38.31 -12.25
C LYS A 81 34.34 -36.92 -12.43
N LEU A 82 35.52 -36.89 -12.99
CA LEU A 82 36.22 -35.64 -13.30
C LEU A 82 35.46 -34.83 -14.38
N LEU A 83 34.94 -35.49 -15.41
CA LEU A 83 34.13 -34.84 -16.45
C LEU A 83 32.85 -34.27 -15.85
N PHE A 84 32.13 -35.03 -15.00
CA PHE A 84 30.90 -34.56 -14.35
C PHE A 84 31.16 -33.42 -13.38
N GLN A 85 32.25 -33.42 -12.62
CA GLN A 85 32.68 -32.31 -11.79
C GLN A 85 32.97 -31.05 -12.62
N TRP A 86 33.61 -31.19 -13.76
CA TRP A 86 33.90 -30.09 -14.67
C TRP A 86 32.60 -29.53 -15.27
N LEU A 87 31.67 -30.36 -15.73
CA LEU A 87 30.37 -29.96 -16.24
C LEU A 87 29.55 -29.25 -15.18
N LYS A 88 29.54 -29.76 -13.94
CA LYS A 88 28.87 -29.15 -12.82
C LYS A 88 29.44 -27.76 -12.49
N LYS A 89 30.76 -27.62 -12.54
CA LYS A 89 31.44 -26.32 -12.36
C LYS A 89 31.06 -25.33 -13.45
N LEU A 90 31.00 -25.75 -14.72
CA LEU A 90 30.51 -24.92 -15.82
C LEU A 90 29.07 -24.47 -15.63
N TYR A 91 28.22 -25.38 -15.19
CA TYR A 91 26.81 -25.07 -14.89
C TYR A 91 26.68 -24.07 -13.74
N GLU A 92 27.32 -24.33 -12.61
CA GLU A 92 27.16 -23.49 -11.39
C GLU A 92 27.85 -22.12 -11.52
N LEU A 93 29.10 -22.07 -11.98
CA LEU A 93 29.89 -20.85 -12.03
C LEU A 93 29.66 -20.05 -13.31
N ASN A 94 29.77 -20.70 -14.48
CA ASN A 94 29.74 -19.95 -15.73
C ASN A 94 28.30 -19.68 -16.19
N PHE A 95 27.41 -20.68 -16.16
CA PHE A 95 26.06 -20.48 -16.64
C PHE A 95 25.20 -19.76 -15.60
N LYS A 96 25.05 -20.31 -14.38
CA LYS A 96 24.17 -19.70 -13.36
C LYS A 96 24.71 -18.36 -12.86
N LYS A 97 25.98 -18.32 -12.39
CA LYS A 97 26.53 -17.13 -11.75
C LYS A 97 26.94 -16.06 -12.76
N ASN A 98 27.78 -16.40 -13.75
CA ASN A 98 28.37 -15.39 -14.64
C ASN A 98 27.42 -14.95 -15.76
N ILE A 99 26.46 -15.80 -16.19
CA ILE A 99 25.52 -15.44 -17.25
C ILE A 99 24.19 -15.04 -16.61
N LEU A 100 23.42 -15.96 -16.04
CA LEU A 100 22.06 -15.66 -15.61
C LEU A 100 22.00 -14.57 -14.54
N LEU A 101 22.70 -14.73 -13.41
CA LEU A 101 22.66 -13.74 -12.32
C LEU A 101 23.29 -12.41 -12.72
N ASN A 102 24.38 -12.45 -13.50
CA ASN A 102 25.02 -11.21 -13.95
C ASN A 102 24.14 -10.40 -14.90
N TYR A 103 23.42 -11.05 -15.83
CA TYR A 103 22.49 -10.35 -16.73
C TYR A 103 21.27 -9.78 -16.02
N MET A 104 20.79 -10.40 -14.93
CA MET A 104 19.73 -9.83 -14.10
C MET A 104 20.15 -8.53 -13.40
N VAL A 105 21.45 -8.38 -13.06
CA VAL A 105 21.95 -7.23 -12.29
C VAL A 105 22.58 -6.16 -13.16
N SER A 106 23.25 -6.54 -14.24
CA SER A 106 24.06 -5.62 -15.06
C SER A 106 23.24 -4.76 -16.02
N ILE A 107 21.99 -5.13 -16.31
CA ILE A 107 21.15 -4.39 -17.25
C ILE A 107 20.41 -3.28 -16.48
N GLU A 108 20.62 -2.04 -16.94
CA GLU A 108 20.14 -0.82 -16.27
C GLU A 108 18.66 -0.52 -16.52
N THR A 109 18.10 -1.08 -17.59
CA THR A 109 16.73 -0.82 -18.02
C THR A 109 15.91 -2.10 -18.00
N GLU A 110 14.59 -1.97 -17.90
CA GLU A 110 13.66 -3.08 -18.10
C GLU A 110 13.93 -3.73 -19.46
N ASN A 111 14.24 -5.04 -19.44
CA ASN A 111 14.66 -5.77 -20.63
C ASN A 111 14.12 -7.19 -20.61
N SER A 112 13.64 -7.63 -21.76
CA SER A 112 13.13 -8.99 -21.94
C SER A 112 14.18 -10.08 -21.68
N LEU A 113 15.48 -9.78 -21.87
CA LEU A 113 16.55 -10.72 -21.55
C LEU A 113 16.69 -10.98 -20.05
N SER A 114 16.58 -9.92 -19.23
CA SER A 114 16.65 -10.05 -17.76
C SER A 114 15.50 -10.89 -17.22
N MET A 115 14.30 -10.69 -17.77
CA MET A 115 13.10 -11.46 -17.42
C MET A 115 13.26 -12.95 -17.82
N ASP A 116 13.75 -13.21 -19.04
CA ASP A 116 14.03 -14.59 -19.47
C ASP A 116 15.11 -15.26 -18.60
N CYS A 117 16.14 -14.51 -18.17
CA CYS A 117 17.16 -15.04 -17.26
C CYS A 117 16.58 -15.44 -15.91
N LEU A 118 15.62 -14.67 -15.36
CA LEU A 118 14.90 -15.02 -14.14
C LEU A 118 14.09 -16.31 -14.33
N ASP A 119 13.32 -16.41 -15.42
CA ASP A 119 12.50 -17.60 -15.70
C ASP A 119 13.37 -18.84 -15.93
N ILE A 120 14.48 -18.71 -16.62
CA ILE A 120 15.44 -19.82 -16.81
C ILE A 120 16.08 -20.21 -15.47
N TYR A 121 16.38 -19.23 -14.61
CA TYR A 121 16.94 -19.52 -13.30
C TYR A 121 15.96 -20.28 -12.39
N MET A 122 14.68 -19.90 -12.41
CA MET A 122 13.62 -20.63 -11.71
C MET A 122 13.48 -22.06 -12.25
N LYS A 123 13.54 -22.24 -13.56
CA LYS A 123 13.57 -23.60 -14.16
C LYS A 123 14.84 -24.40 -13.81
N CYS A 124 15.95 -23.75 -13.51
CA CYS A 124 17.12 -24.44 -12.96
C CYS A 124 16.87 -24.95 -11.54
N ILE A 125 16.07 -24.24 -10.72
CA ILE A 125 15.63 -24.74 -9.40
C ILE A 125 14.81 -26.01 -9.55
N GLU A 126 13.84 -26.03 -10.44
CA GLU A 126 13.03 -27.21 -10.74
C GLU A 126 13.88 -28.39 -11.21
N LEU A 127 14.81 -28.14 -12.11
CA LEU A 127 15.74 -29.13 -12.65
C LEU A 127 16.64 -29.71 -11.55
N GLU A 128 17.21 -28.86 -10.70
CA GLU A 128 18.08 -29.31 -9.61
C GLU A 128 17.31 -30.12 -8.57
N ALA A 129 16.09 -29.74 -8.28
CA ALA A 129 15.23 -30.50 -7.38
C ALA A 129 14.94 -31.92 -7.91
N THR A 130 14.76 -32.04 -9.23
CA THR A 130 14.46 -33.31 -9.87
C THR A 130 15.67 -34.23 -9.95
N PHE A 131 16.86 -33.70 -10.30
CA PHE A 131 18.01 -34.53 -10.69
C PHE A 131 19.18 -34.51 -9.69
N PHE A 132 19.25 -33.56 -8.75
CA PHE A 132 20.37 -33.44 -7.79
C PHE A 132 20.05 -34.04 -6.42
N ALA A 133 18.85 -34.60 -6.22
CA ALA A 133 18.54 -35.32 -5.02
C ALA A 133 19.54 -36.49 -4.78
N SER A 134 19.86 -36.76 -3.53
CA SER A 134 20.82 -37.82 -3.14
C SER A 134 20.43 -39.22 -3.61
N LYS A 135 19.13 -39.48 -3.74
CA LYS A 135 18.52 -40.65 -4.38
C LYS A 135 17.43 -40.16 -5.33
N MET A 136 17.26 -40.82 -6.49
CA MET A 136 16.16 -40.51 -7.40
C MET A 136 14.83 -40.59 -6.65
N GLY A 137 14.04 -39.51 -6.72
CA GLY A 137 12.74 -39.41 -6.04
C GLY A 137 12.78 -39.05 -4.56
N ALA A 138 13.94 -38.80 -3.96
CA ALA A 138 14.00 -38.28 -2.61
C ALA A 138 13.56 -36.81 -2.55
N PRO A 139 12.82 -36.41 -1.48
CA PRO A 139 12.42 -35.02 -1.29
C PRO A 139 13.64 -34.10 -1.20
N TYR A 140 13.74 -33.15 -2.11
CA TYR A 140 14.87 -32.21 -2.13
C TYR A 140 14.44 -30.86 -2.68
N PHE A 141 14.89 -29.78 -2.03
CA PHE A 141 14.74 -28.42 -2.50
C PHE A 141 16.12 -27.75 -2.59
N PRO A 142 16.50 -27.08 -3.70
CA PRO A 142 17.82 -26.51 -3.89
C PRO A 142 17.97 -25.14 -3.21
N ASN A 143 18.00 -25.12 -1.87
CA ASN A 143 18.07 -23.91 -1.06
C ASN A 143 19.21 -22.99 -1.48
N LYS A 144 20.42 -23.54 -1.72
CA LYS A 144 21.60 -22.74 -2.12
C LYS A 144 21.41 -21.96 -3.43
N THR A 145 20.60 -22.49 -4.33
CA THR A 145 20.30 -21.83 -5.60
C THR A 145 19.32 -20.68 -5.37
N LEU A 146 18.29 -20.92 -4.57
CA LEU A 146 17.33 -19.87 -4.20
C LEU A 146 18.00 -18.77 -3.37
N SER A 147 18.86 -19.11 -2.40
CA SER A 147 19.60 -18.16 -1.57
C SER A 147 20.47 -17.21 -2.41
N LYS A 148 21.18 -17.74 -3.43
CA LYS A 148 21.95 -16.89 -4.34
C LYS A 148 21.10 -15.97 -5.20
N LEU A 149 19.92 -16.40 -5.61
CA LEU A 149 18.98 -15.54 -6.32
C LEU A 149 18.53 -14.38 -5.43
N ILE A 150 18.13 -14.67 -4.20
CA ILE A 150 17.71 -13.65 -3.22
C ILE A 150 18.86 -12.67 -2.94
N GLU A 151 20.08 -13.17 -2.69
CA GLU A 151 21.26 -12.35 -2.44
C GLU A 151 21.52 -11.36 -3.59
N VAL A 152 21.42 -11.82 -4.83
CA VAL A 152 21.65 -11.00 -6.03
C VAL A 152 20.52 -10.00 -6.27
N LEU A 153 19.28 -10.39 -6.06
CA LEU A 153 18.13 -9.50 -6.22
C LEU A 153 18.13 -8.36 -5.18
N PHE A 154 18.45 -8.66 -3.93
CA PHE A 154 18.52 -7.66 -2.85
C PHE A 154 19.88 -6.96 -2.74
N SER A 155 20.89 -7.35 -3.54
CA SER A 155 22.20 -6.69 -3.47
C SER A 155 22.12 -5.23 -3.90
N SER A 156 22.69 -4.34 -3.10
CA SER A 156 22.71 -2.89 -3.32
C SER A 156 23.75 -2.41 -4.34
N GLY A 157 24.45 -3.33 -5.00
CA GLY A 157 25.57 -2.99 -5.89
C GLY A 157 25.19 -2.26 -7.17
N THR A 158 23.91 -2.05 -7.44
CA THR A 158 23.42 -1.34 -8.62
C THR A 158 22.50 -0.20 -8.20
N SER A 159 22.73 0.99 -8.75
CA SER A 159 21.88 2.18 -8.54
C SER A 159 20.54 2.09 -9.28
N PHE A 160 20.20 0.96 -9.87
CA PHE A 160 19.02 0.78 -10.71
C PHE A 160 17.92 0.06 -9.98
N ASP A 161 16.68 0.53 -10.22
CA ASP A 161 15.48 -0.09 -9.69
C ASP A 161 15.19 -1.42 -10.42
N LYS A 162 15.18 -2.52 -9.65
CA LYS A 162 14.88 -3.88 -10.14
C LYS A 162 13.39 -4.25 -9.91
N GLN A 163 12.53 -3.28 -9.70
CA GLN A 163 11.12 -3.51 -9.37
C GLN A 163 10.44 -4.48 -10.35
N TYR A 164 10.72 -4.35 -11.64
CA TYR A 164 10.15 -5.21 -12.68
C TYR A 164 10.50 -6.72 -12.53
N LEU A 165 11.71 -7.03 -11.99
CA LEU A 165 12.10 -8.42 -11.71
C LEU A 165 11.35 -8.97 -10.49
N PHE A 166 11.13 -8.12 -9.48
CA PHE A 166 10.34 -8.50 -8.31
C PHE A 166 8.86 -8.65 -8.66
N ASP A 167 8.32 -7.81 -9.54
CA ASP A 167 6.95 -7.94 -10.05
C ASP A 167 6.77 -9.29 -10.78
N GLN A 168 7.71 -9.64 -11.67
CA GLN A 168 7.68 -10.93 -12.37
C GLN A 168 7.85 -12.11 -11.41
N LEU A 169 8.80 -12.03 -10.45
CA LEU A 169 9.01 -13.07 -9.45
C LEU A 169 7.76 -13.26 -8.59
N SER A 170 7.12 -12.17 -8.18
CA SER A 170 5.91 -12.18 -7.36
C SER A 170 4.74 -12.80 -8.12
N GLU A 171 4.43 -12.31 -9.32
CA GLU A 171 3.26 -12.73 -10.07
C GLU A 171 3.35 -14.16 -10.63
N ASN A 172 4.52 -14.56 -11.13
CA ASN A 172 4.70 -15.84 -11.80
C ASN A 172 5.05 -16.97 -10.83
N TYR A 173 5.72 -16.67 -9.71
CA TYR A 173 6.28 -17.70 -8.83
C TYR A 173 5.81 -17.58 -7.39
N TYR A 174 6.07 -16.45 -6.72
CA TYR A 174 5.84 -16.33 -5.29
C TYR A 174 4.36 -16.45 -4.90
N LYS A 175 3.45 -15.79 -5.64
CA LYS A 175 1.99 -15.86 -5.40
C LYS A 175 1.36 -17.20 -5.77
N ARG A 176 2.01 -18.01 -6.61
CA ARG A 176 1.42 -19.23 -7.17
C ARG A 176 1.87 -20.51 -6.48
N TYR A 177 3.06 -20.52 -5.87
CA TYR A 177 3.69 -21.74 -5.39
C TYR A 177 4.03 -21.66 -3.91
N VAL A 178 3.51 -22.61 -3.13
CA VAL A 178 3.69 -22.70 -1.66
C VAL A 178 5.13 -22.93 -1.27
N ASP A 179 5.79 -23.86 -1.95
CA ASP A 179 7.17 -24.26 -1.69
C ASP A 179 8.13 -23.08 -1.89
N ILE A 180 7.90 -22.26 -2.93
CA ILE A 180 8.70 -21.06 -3.16
C ILE A 180 8.48 -20.04 -2.04
N GLN A 181 7.21 -19.79 -1.62
CA GLN A 181 6.93 -18.91 -0.48
C GLN A 181 7.66 -19.36 0.79
N TYR A 182 7.56 -20.65 1.11
CA TYR A 182 8.14 -21.21 2.32
C TYR A 182 9.66 -21.09 2.36
N TYR A 183 10.33 -21.58 1.31
CA TYR A 183 11.80 -21.57 1.27
C TYR A 183 12.36 -20.17 1.05
N PHE A 184 11.65 -19.29 0.35
CA PHE A 184 12.07 -17.89 0.21
C PHE A 184 12.16 -17.19 1.58
N GLN A 185 11.17 -17.37 2.45
CA GLN A 185 11.17 -16.77 3.78
C GLN A 185 12.32 -17.29 4.65
N ILE A 186 12.63 -18.59 4.55
CA ILE A 186 13.73 -19.22 5.30
C ILE A 186 15.08 -18.70 4.81
N GLU A 187 15.34 -18.77 3.51
CA GLU A 187 16.61 -18.35 2.93
C GLU A 187 16.86 -16.84 3.11
N LEU A 188 15.82 -16.03 3.01
CA LEU A 188 15.92 -14.59 3.30
C LEU A 188 16.36 -14.36 4.74
N GLN A 189 15.77 -15.07 5.71
CA GLN A 189 16.15 -14.97 7.12
C GLN A 189 17.58 -15.44 7.37
N GLU A 190 18.04 -16.49 6.68
CA GLU A 190 19.43 -16.95 6.80
C GLU A 190 20.42 -15.90 6.27
N LEU A 191 20.10 -15.23 5.17
CA LEU A 191 20.89 -14.13 4.62
C LEU A 191 20.92 -12.91 5.53
N ILE A 192 19.77 -12.56 6.15
CA ILE A 192 19.68 -11.51 7.16
C ILE A 192 20.56 -11.84 8.37
N ALA A 193 20.46 -13.06 8.89
CA ALA A 193 21.25 -13.51 10.05
C ALA A 193 22.77 -13.55 9.74
N ALA A 194 23.13 -13.84 8.50
CA ALA A 194 24.53 -13.79 8.01
C ALA A 194 25.05 -12.36 7.81
N GLY A 195 24.18 -11.33 7.88
CA GLY A 195 24.55 -9.94 7.60
C GLY A 195 24.88 -9.66 6.12
N SER A 196 24.42 -10.53 5.22
CA SER A 196 24.71 -10.42 3.78
C SER A 196 23.80 -9.43 3.06
N LEU A 197 22.67 -9.04 3.68
CA LEU A 197 21.71 -8.12 3.09
C LEU A 197 21.93 -6.70 3.65
N PRO A 198 22.27 -5.73 2.78
CA PRO A 198 22.39 -4.34 3.19
C PRO A 198 21.01 -3.70 3.41
N TYR A 199 20.95 -2.70 4.26
CA TYR A 199 19.82 -1.78 4.32
C TYR A 199 19.88 -0.84 3.11
N ASP A 200 18.90 -0.95 2.21
CA ASP A 200 18.78 -0.10 1.03
C ASP A 200 17.36 0.51 0.97
N SER A 201 17.22 1.65 0.32
CA SER A 201 15.95 2.34 0.11
C SER A 201 14.94 1.50 -0.70
N HIS A 202 15.43 0.65 -1.61
CA HIS A 202 14.60 -0.20 -2.45
C HIS A 202 14.13 -1.48 -1.76
N THR A 203 14.84 -1.95 -0.73
CA THR A 203 14.54 -3.21 -0.03
C THR A 203 13.09 -3.25 0.48
N SER A 204 12.62 -2.16 1.05
CA SER A 204 11.24 -2.03 1.54
C SER A 204 10.20 -2.11 0.42
N SER A 205 10.49 -1.54 -0.76
CA SER A 205 9.61 -1.58 -1.93
C SER A 205 9.53 -3.00 -2.51
N TYR A 206 10.66 -3.66 -2.67
CA TYR A 206 10.75 -5.04 -3.16
C TYR A 206 10.01 -6.01 -2.24
N TRP A 207 10.15 -5.84 -0.93
CA TRP A 207 9.42 -6.63 0.05
C TRP A 207 7.91 -6.45 -0.05
N LEU A 208 7.43 -5.20 -0.18
CA LEU A 208 6.01 -4.91 -0.36
C LEU A 208 5.43 -5.62 -1.59
N THR A 209 6.14 -5.62 -2.71
CA THR A 209 5.71 -6.28 -3.93
C THR A 209 5.54 -7.79 -3.74
N LEU A 210 6.44 -8.40 -2.97
CA LEU A 210 6.36 -9.84 -2.68
C LEU A 210 5.20 -10.19 -1.74
N VAL A 211 4.96 -9.39 -0.71
CA VAL A 211 4.07 -9.75 0.40
C VAL A 211 2.70 -9.06 0.33
N ASP A 212 2.45 -8.17 -0.66
CA ASP A 212 1.13 -7.54 -0.84
C ASP A 212 0.09 -8.50 -1.45
N HIS A 213 -0.05 -9.69 -0.85
CA HIS A 213 -1.08 -10.68 -1.19
C HIS A 213 -1.35 -11.57 0.03
N ASP A 214 -2.41 -12.37 -0.03
CA ASP A 214 -2.75 -13.33 1.02
C ASP A 214 -1.76 -14.50 1.02
N ASN A 215 -1.30 -14.90 2.21
CA ASN A 215 -0.40 -16.04 2.34
C ASN A 215 -1.16 -17.36 2.21
N HIS A 216 -0.48 -18.41 1.77
CA HIS A 216 -1.09 -19.74 1.63
C HIS A 216 -1.72 -20.26 2.93
N TYR A 217 -1.07 -20.02 4.05
CA TYR A 217 -1.54 -20.51 5.37
C TYR A 217 -2.74 -19.72 5.92
N ASP A 218 -3.21 -18.68 5.23
CA ASP A 218 -4.38 -17.89 5.63
C ASP A 218 -5.69 -18.51 5.17
N ASN A 219 -5.63 -19.18 4.02
CA ASN A 219 -6.77 -19.80 3.38
C ASN A 219 -6.55 -21.32 3.32
N ALA A 220 -7.19 -22.06 4.23
CA ALA A 220 -7.13 -23.53 4.24
C ALA A 220 -7.61 -24.19 2.91
N ASP A 221 -8.35 -23.43 2.09
CA ASP A 221 -8.89 -23.85 0.81
C ASP A 221 -8.09 -23.33 -0.40
N SER A 222 -6.93 -22.69 -0.19
CA SER A 222 -6.13 -22.22 -1.33
C SER A 222 -5.34 -23.37 -1.95
N ASP A 223 -5.79 -23.86 -3.09
CA ASP A 223 -5.08 -24.82 -3.95
C ASP A 223 -3.86 -24.17 -4.62
N LEU A 224 -2.91 -23.67 -3.84
CA LEU A 224 -1.65 -23.21 -4.39
C LEU A 224 -0.85 -24.40 -4.93
N ALA A 225 -0.34 -24.24 -6.15
CA ALA A 225 0.44 -25.29 -6.79
C ALA A 225 1.80 -25.48 -6.10
N ILE A 226 2.38 -26.64 -6.29
CA ILE A 226 3.74 -26.97 -5.87
C ILE A 226 4.65 -26.82 -7.09
N PHE A 227 5.73 -26.07 -6.98
CA PHE A 227 6.67 -25.81 -8.07
C PHE A 227 7.62 -26.99 -8.28
N VAL A 228 8.14 -27.54 -7.19
CA VAL A 228 9.11 -28.64 -7.19
C VAL A 228 8.35 -29.98 -7.08
N PRO A 229 8.61 -30.99 -7.93
CA PRO A 229 7.84 -32.23 -7.97
C PRO A 229 7.77 -33.00 -6.64
N ASN A 230 8.84 -32.98 -5.84
CA ASN A 230 8.91 -33.66 -4.54
C ASN A 230 9.55 -32.74 -3.47
N PRO A 231 8.81 -31.78 -2.94
CA PRO A 231 9.34 -30.92 -1.88
C PRO A 231 9.45 -31.68 -0.55
N PRO A 232 10.38 -31.34 0.33
CA PRO A 232 10.44 -31.86 1.68
C PRO A 232 9.18 -31.55 2.49
N SER A 233 8.71 -32.50 3.32
CA SER A 233 7.55 -32.33 4.21
C SER A 233 7.71 -31.22 5.28
N THR A 234 8.92 -30.68 5.43
CA THR A 234 9.19 -29.54 6.33
C THR A 234 8.37 -28.29 5.98
N MET A 235 7.88 -28.19 4.75
CA MET A 235 7.04 -27.06 4.33
C MET A 235 5.63 -27.08 4.96
N GLU A 236 5.19 -28.20 5.55
CA GLU A 236 3.93 -28.30 6.29
C GLU A 236 4.00 -27.61 7.67
N ASN A 237 5.20 -27.16 8.09
CA ASN A 237 5.39 -26.51 9.38
C ASN A 237 5.04 -25.02 9.33
N GLU A 238 3.77 -24.71 9.57
CA GLU A 238 3.23 -23.36 9.64
C GLU A 238 3.93 -22.47 10.69
N ILE A 239 4.23 -23.04 11.87
CA ILE A 239 4.87 -22.28 12.96
C ILE A 239 6.25 -21.79 12.54
N LYS A 240 7.02 -22.63 11.85
CA LYS A 240 8.33 -22.23 11.35
C LYS A 240 8.22 -21.12 10.32
N PHE A 241 7.26 -21.23 9.40
CA PHE A 241 6.99 -20.19 8.40
C PHE A 241 6.64 -18.85 9.06
N LYS A 242 5.66 -18.83 9.98
CA LYS A 242 5.24 -17.63 10.72
C LYS A 242 6.41 -17.03 11.52
N THR A 243 7.23 -17.85 12.15
CA THR A 243 8.42 -17.36 12.89
C THR A 243 9.43 -16.66 11.97
N GLN A 244 9.68 -17.21 10.78
CA GLN A 244 10.61 -16.61 9.84
C GLN A 244 10.03 -15.33 9.22
N LEU A 245 8.75 -15.35 8.85
CA LEU A 245 8.05 -14.18 8.34
C LEU A 245 8.05 -13.02 9.35
N GLU A 246 7.80 -13.32 10.63
CA GLU A 246 7.86 -12.32 11.72
C GLU A 246 9.24 -11.65 11.82
N LYS A 247 10.32 -12.46 11.80
CA LYS A 247 11.69 -11.94 11.85
C LYS A 247 12.03 -11.08 10.63
N ASN A 248 11.62 -11.52 9.44
CA ASN A 248 11.84 -10.79 8.21
C ASN A 248 11.10 -9.44 8.24
N TRP A 249 9.86 -9.40 8.72
CA TRP A 249 9.12 -8.15 8.89
C TRP A 249 9.79 -7.19 9.88
N ILE A 250 10.26 -7.69 11.03
CA ILE A 250 10.97 -6.85 12.01
C ILE A 250 12.23 -6.24 11.38
N PHE A 251 12.99 -7.02 10.61
CA PHE A 251 14.17 -6.52 9.92
C PHE A 251 13.81 -5.40 8.92
N ILE A 252 12.79 -5.61 8.09
CA ILE A 252 12.36 -4.61 7.08
C ILE A 252 11.83 -3.34 7.73
N LEU A 253 11.02 -3.45 8.79
CA LEU A 253 10.49 -2.30 9.52
C LEU A 253 11.58 -1.52 10.27
N SER A 254 12.68 -2.17 10.64
CA SER A 254 13.85 -1.55 11.27
C SER A 254 14.78 -0.84 10.29
N ASN A 255 14.48 -0.86 8.99
CA ASN A 255 15.32 -0.23 7.98
C ASN A 255 15.27 1.32 8.09
N PRO A 256 16.39 1.99 8.41
CA PRO A 256 16.43 3.44 8.58
C PRO A 256 16.27 4.22 7.26
N GLN A 257 16.42 3.56 6.11
CA GLN A 257 16.32 4.19 4.80
C GLN A 257 14.89 4.11 4.21
N THR A 258 13.93 3.60 4.97
CA THR A 258 12.53 3.50 4.54
C THR A 258 11.93 4.90 4.34
N THR A 259 11.33 5.14 3.19
CA THR A 259 10.71 6.42 2.87
C THR A 259 9.35 6.59 3.57
N PRO A 260 8.89 7.83 3.85
CA PRO A 260 7.57 8.06 4.44
C PRO A 260 6.41 7.48 3.61
N TYR A 261 6.58 7.36 2.30
CA TYR A 261 5.59 6.73 1.42
C TYR A 261 5.49 5.22 1.67
N GLN A 262 6.61 4.53 1.80
CA GLN A 262 6.66 3.09 2.11
C GLN A 262 6.09 2.81 3.52
N PHE A 263 6.38 3.66 4.51
CA PHE A 263 5.74 3.56 5.83
C PHE A 263 4.22 3.60 5.75
N LYS A 264 3.65 4.50 4.95
CA LYS A 264 2.19 4.56 4.73
C LYS A 264 1.65 3.27 4.10
N GLN A 265 2.38 2.68 3.16
CA GLN A 265 2.00 1.40 2.56
C GLN A 265 2.02 0.28 3.59
N PHE A 266 3.11 0.13 4.37
CA PHE A 266 3.20 -0.85 5.44
C PHE A 266 2.05 -0.74 6.45
N LEU A 267 1.82 0.46 6.98
CA LEU A 267 0.76 0.71 7.96
C LEU A 267 -0.64 0.45 7.41
N THR A 268 -0.84 0.61 6.10
CA THR A 268 -2.12 0.33 5.44
C THR A 268 -2.49 -1.13 5.47
N ILE A 269 -1.51 -2.04 5.31
CA ILE A 269 -1.70 -3.49 5.26
C ILE A 269 -1.48 -4.18 6.62
N LEU A 270 -0.78 -3.51 7.55
CA LEU A 270 -0.25 -4.09 8.79
C LEU A 270 -1.33 -4.78 9.63
N HIS A 271 -2.45 -4.12 9.87
CA HIS A 271 -3.49 -4.64 10.77
C HIS A 271 -4.25 -5.84 10.18
N LYS A 272 -4.35 -5.97 8.84
CA LYS A 272 -5.10 -7.05 8.18
C LYS A 272 -4.24 -8.22 7.76
N ARG A 273 -3.02 -7.93 7.27
CA ARG A 273 -2.17 -8.93 6.61
C ARG A 273 -0.89 -9.29 7.37
N ILE A 274 -0.52 -8.49 8.36
CA ILE A 274 0.75 -8.70 9.07
C ILE A 274 0.49 -9.17 10.50
N ILE A 275 -0.26 -8.41 11.29
CA ILE A 275 -0.54 -8.73 12.70
C ILE A 275 -1.14 -10.13 12.89
N PRO A 276 -2.11 -10.61 12.09
CA PRO A 276 -2.69 -11.94 12.28
C PRO A 276 -1.71 -13.10 12.09
N HIS A 277 -0.62 -12.87 11.34
CA HIS A 277 0.38 -13.91 11.05
C HIS A 277 1.56 -13.90 12.01
N PHE A 278 1.66 -12.90 12.88
CA PHE A 278 2.69 -12.86 13.91
C PHE A 278 2.35 -13.82 15.05
N ILE A 279 3.35 -14.55 15.52
CA ILE A 279 3.23 -15.38 16.71
C ILE A 279 3.23 -14.49 17.96
N THR A 280 4.04 -13.43 17.93
CA THR A 280 4.17 -12.46 19.02
C THR A 280 3.96 -11.02 18.50
N PRO A 281 2.71 -10.61 18.23
CA PRO A 281 2.41 -9.27 17.68
C PRO A 281 2.85 -8.10 18.57
N THR A 282 3.05 -8.37 19.87
CA THR A 282 3.55 -7.37 20.82
C THR A 282 4.93 -6.81 20.45
N LYS A 283 5.72 -7.52 19.62
CA LYS A 283 7.00 -7.00 19.10
C LYS A 283 6.85 -5.80 18.18
N LEU A 284 5.65 -5.59 17.61
CA LEU A 284 5.35 -4.41 16.79
C LEU A 284 4.96 -3.18 17.62
N MET A 285 4.84 -3.34 18.94
CA MET A 285 4.37 -2.29 19.84
C MET A 285 5.27 -1.04 19.77
N ASP A 286 6.58 -1.23 19.92
CA ASP A 286 7.55 -0.12 19.91
C ASP A 286 7.52 0.61 18.56
N PHE A 287 7.49 -0.13 17.45
CA PHE A 287 7.38 0.45 16.12
C PHE A 287 6.09 1.28 15.95
N LEU A 288 4.96 0.75 16.38
CA LEU A 288 3.67 1.44 16.24
C LEU A 288 3.55 2.65 17.16
N THR A 289 4.07 2.56 18.39
CA THR A 289 4.09 3.69 19.32
C THR A 289 5.03 4.79 18.83
N ASP A 290 6.18 4.46 18.29
CA ASP A 290 7.10 5.43 17.69
C ASP A 290 6.47 6.12 16.46
N CYS A 291 5.78 5.36 15.61
CA CYS A 291 5.04 5.95 14.48
C CYS A 291 3.94 6.91 14.93
N TYR A 292 3.29 6.63 16.07
CA TYR A 292 2.19 7.44 16.59
C TYR A 292 2.67 8.65 17.38
N ASP A 293 3.70 8.50 18.21
CA ASP A 293 4.18 9.53 19.15
C ASP A 293 5.12 10.54 18.52
N ASN A 294 5.82 10.17 17.46
CA ASN A 294 6.78 11.08 16.83
C ASN A 294 6.04 12.22 16.12
N VAL A 295 6.19 13.41 16.63
CA VAL A 295 5.56 14.65 16.13
C VAL A 295 6.09 15.05 14.74
N ASP A 296 7.32 14.65 14.41
CA ASP A 296 7.95 14.91 13.11
C ASP A 296 7.37 14.02 12.01
N ASN A 297 6.63 12.97 12.36
CA ASN A 297 5.94 12.14 11.41
C ASN A 297 4.78 12.89 10.75
N ASP A 298 4.60 12.62 9.46
CA ASP A 298 3.42 13.07 8.74
C ASP A 298 2.13 12.59 9.45
N LEU A 299 1.16 13.48 9.62
CA LEU A 299 -0.14 13.16 10.24
C LEU A 299 -0.78 11.90 9.66
N SER A 300 -0.56 11.62 8.36
CA SER A 300 -1.05 10.39 7.73
C SER A 300 -0.44 9.11 8.34
N VAL A 301 0.83 9.15 8.75
CA VAL A 301 1.51 8.00 9.39
C VAL A 301 0.92 7.78 10.78
N GLN A 302 0.73 8.85 11.55
CA GLN A 302 0.10 8.79 12.87
C GLN A 302 -1.32 8.21 12.79
N LEU A 303 -2.12 8.62 11.79
CA LEU A 303 -3.48 8.09 11.62
C LEU A 303 -3.51 6.61 11.22
N LEU A 304 -2.57 6.18 10.39
CA LEU A 304 -2.50 4.80 9.94
C LEU A 304 -1.98 3.85 11.04
N SER A 305 -1.08 4.31 11.90
CA SER A 305 -0.57 3.51 13.03
C SER A 305 -1.67 3.16 14.04
N LEU A 306 -2.70 4.00 14.19
CA LEU A 306 -3.85 3.76 15.06
C LEU A 306 -4.58 2.44 14.76
N ASN A 307 -4.62 1.99 13.49
CA ASN A 307 -5.26 0.73 13.15
C ASN A 307 -4.51 -0.46 13.77
N GLY A 308 -3.17 -0.43 13.71
CA GLY A 308 -2.34 -1.46 14.33
C GLY A 308 -2.41 -1.40 15.86
N LEU A 309 -2.33 -0.20 16.44
CA LEU A 309 -2.47 -0.01 17.89
C LEU A 309 -3.82 -0.51 18.39
N PHE A 310 -4.90 -0.23 17.67
CA PHE A 310 -6.25 -0.73 18.03
C PHE A 310 -6.30 -2.26 18.07
N GLU A 311 -5.74 -2.95 17.07
CA GLU A 311 -5.69 -4.42 17.07
C GLU A 311 -4.86 -4.97 18.24
N LEU A 312 -3.75 -4.32 18.58
CA LEU A 312 -2.93 -4.72 19.73
C LEU A 312 -3.67 -4.47 21.07
N MET A 313 -4.36 -3.33 21.20
CA MET A 313 -5.16 -3.03 22.41
C MET A 313 -6.32 -4.00 22.58
N LYS A 314 -7.03 -4.33 21.48
CA LYS A 314 -8.21 -5.18 21.49
C LYS A 314 -7.87 -6.65 21.75
N ASN A 315 -6.87 -7.20 21.06
CA ASN A 315 -6.60 -8.63 21.01
C ASN A 315 -5.44 -9.05 21.92
N TYR A 316 -4.53 -8.13 22.26
CA TYR A 316 -3.30 -8.43 23.01
C TYR A 316 -3.15 -7.60 24.29
N ASN A 317 -4.24 -6.94 24.74
CA ASN A 317 -4.30 -6.17 25.99
C ASN A 317 -3.16 -5.14 26.13
N LEU A 318 -2.81 -4.47 25.04
CA LEU A 318 -1.86 -3.37 25.10
C LEU A 318 -2.46 -2.20 25.89
N GLU A 319 -1.84 -1.83 26.98
CA GLU A 319 -2.17 -0.62 27.72
C GLU A 319 -1.38 0.57 27.15
N TYR A 320 -2.09 1.59 26.71
CA TYR A 320 -1.48 2.80 26.17
C TYR A 320 -1.84 4.01 27.03
N PRO A 321 -0.88 4.56 27.81
CA PRO A 321 -1.18 5.67 28.72
C PRO A 321 -1.57 6.94 27.95
N ASN A 322 -2.53 7.68 28.48
CA ASN A 322 -3.02 8.94 27.89
C ASN A 322 -3.51 8.83 26.43
N PHE A 323 -4.03 7.64 26.05
CA PHE A 323 -4.50 7.37 24.70
C PHE A 323 -5.48 8.45 24.19
N TYR A 324 -6.53 8.77 24.96
CA TYR A 324 -7.53 9.76 24.56
C TYR A 324 -6.98 11.17 24.46
N THR A 325 -6.02 11.56 25.28
CA THR A 325 -5.34 12.87 25.18
C THR A 325 -4.54 12.98 23.87
N LYS A 326 -3.79 11.93 23.51
CA LYS A 326 -3.06 11.89 22.25
C LYS A 326 -4.01 11.83 21.04
N LEU A 327 -5.07 11.04 21.13
CA LEU A 327 -6.11 10.97 20.10
C LEU A 327 -6.78 12.32 19.88
N TYR A 328 -7.06 13.06 20.97
CA TYR A 328 -7.62 14.41 20.93
C TYR A 328 -6.69 15.40 20.24
N ALA A 329 -5.37 15.27 20.41
CA ALA A 329 -4.37 16.12 19.78
C ALA A 329 -4.31 15.96 18.24
N LEU A 330 -4.75 14.81 17.69
CA LEU A 330 -4.81 14.58 16.24
C LEU A 330 -5.92 15.36 15.54
N PHE A 331 -6.94 15.83 16.26
CA PHE A 331 -8.01 16.63 15.67
C PHE A 331 -7.51 18.04 15.33
N LYS A 332 -6.85 18.14 14.19
CA LYS A 332 -6.42 19.39 13.55
C LYS A 332 -7.26 19.62 12.30
N PRO A 333 -7.42 20.86 11.81
CA PRO A 333 -8.14 21.14 10.57
C PRO A 333 -7.63 20.33 9.36
N GLU A 334 -6.31 20.10 9.29
CA GLU A 334 -5.66 19.34 8.21
C GLU A 334 -6.15 17.89 8.11
N LEU A 335 -6.58 17.30 9.23
CA LEU A 335 -7.11 15.94 9.30
C LEU A 335 -8.21 15.68 8.26
N PHE A 336 -9.11 16.64 8.11
CA PHE A 336 -10.28 16.51 7.26
C PHE A 336 -9.98 16.57 5.75
N HIS A 337 -8.78 16.98 5.38
CA HIS A 337 -8.29 17.01 4.00
C HIS A 337 -7.49 15.76 3.61
N LEU A 338 -7.13 14.90 4.58
CA LEU A 338 -6.32 13.72 4.34
C LEU A 338 -7.09 12.58 3.63
N LYS A 339 -6.36 11.83 2.81
CA LYS A 339 -6.89 10.64 2.11
C LYS A 339 -7.42 9.58 3.07
N TYR A 340 -6.81 9.44 4.24
CA TYR A 340 -7.11 8.39 5.23
C TYR A 340 -8.17 8.80 6.26
N ARG A 341 -8.82 9.96 6.08
CA ARG A 341 -9.87 10.49 6.96
C ARG A 341 -10.97 9.46 7.28
N SER A 342 -11.49 8.77 6.26
CA SER A 342 -12.57 7.79 6.44
C SER A 342 -12.17 6.64 7.38
N ARG A 343 -10.93 6.14 7.25
CA ARG A 343 -10.41 5.08 8.13
C ARG A 343 -10.30 5.56 9.57
N PHE A 344 -9.80 6.77 9.77
CA PHE A 344 -9.69 7.38 11.09
C PHE A 344 -11.07 7.58 11.75
N LEU A 345 -12.05 8.13 11.03
CA LEU A 345 -13.39 8.35 11.57
C LEU A 345 -14.10 7.05 11.94
N ARG A 346 -13.87 5.95 11.19
CA ARG A 346 -14.37 4.62 11.59
C ARG A 346 -13.80 4.16 12.93
N LEU A 347 -12.51 4.37 13.16
CA LEU A 347 -11.89 4.05 14.44
C LEU A 347 -12.39 4.92 15.58
N ILE A 348 -12.52 6.23 15.34
CA ILE A 348 -13.07 7.17 16.33
C ILE A 348 -14.48 6.76 16.76
N ASP A 349 -15.32 6.36 15.82
CA ASP A 349 -16.65 5.85 16.13
C ASP A 349 -16.60 4.64 17.08
N VAL A 350 -15.66 3.72 16.86
CA VAL A 350 -15.45 2.56 17.73
C VAL A 350 -14.94 2.97 19.12
N PHE A 351 -13.95 3.88 19.17
CA PHE A 351 -13.35 4.33 20.44
C PHE A 351 -14.35 5.10 21.32
N LEU A 352 -15.15 5.99 20.71
CA LEU A 352 -16.10 6.83 21.45
C LEU A 352 -17.44 6.14 21.74
N LYS A 353 -17.69 4.95 21.22
CA LYS A 353 -18.90 4.16 21.52
C LYS A 353 -18.91 3.54 22.92
N SER A 354 -17.78 3.49 23.61
CA SER A 354 -17.70 2.88 24.93
C SER A 354 -18.56 3.64 25.96
N SER A 355 -19.44 2.94 26.64
CA SER A 355 -20.29 3.49 27.70
C SER A 355 -19.53 3.85 29.00
N HIS A 356 -18.27 3.42 29.09
CA HIS A 356 -17.43 3.68 30.28
C HIS A 356 -16.68 5.03 30.21
N LEU A 357 -16.82 5.76 29.12
CA LEU A 357 -16.16 7.05 28.94
C LEU A 357 -16.91 8.15 29.70
N SER A 358 -16.14 9.11 30.25
CA SER A 358 -16.72 10.27 30.90
C SER A 358 -17.46 11.18 29.90
N SER A 359 -18.57 11.78 30.33
CA SER A 359 -19.33 12.71 29.49
C SER A 359 -18.50 13.92 29.10
N ASN A 360 -17.59 14.38 29.97
CA ASN A 360 -16.69 15.50 29.71
C ASN A 360 -15.73 15.19 28.54
N LEU A 361 -15.16 13.98 28.52
CA LEU A 361 -14.29 13.54 27.45
C LEU A 361 -15.03 13.53 26.10
N ILE A 362 -16.22 12.94 26.05
CA ILE A 362 -17.02 12.84 24.82
C ILE A 362 -17.46 14.23 24.34
N ALA A 363 -17.90 15.09 25.28
CA ALA A 363 -18.22 16.49 24.98
C ALA A 363 -17.03 17.23 24.38
N GLY A 364 -15.82 17.02 24.94
CA GLY A 364 -14.56 17.58 24.41
C GLY A 364 -14.32 17.17 22.96
N PHE A 365 -14.44 15.88 22.65
CA PHE A 365 -14.28 15.39 21.27
C PHE A 365 -15.35 15.96 20.33
N MET A 366 -16.62 15.93 20.70
CA MET A 366 -17.71 16.48 19.88
C MET A 366 -17.51 17.97 19.62
N LYS A 367 -17.15 18.74 20.65
CA LYS A 367 -16.89 20.19 20.51
C LYS A 367 -15.70 20.49 19.61
N LYS A 368 -14.59 19.77 19.77
CA LYS A 368 -13.40 19.95 18.92
C LYS A 368 -13.66 19.55 17.48
N MET A 369 -14.40 18.44 17.25
CA MET A 369 -14.84 18.06 15.90
C MET A 369 -15.69 19.15 15.27
N SER A 370 -16.73 19.63 15.97
CA SER A 370 -17.63 20.68 15.48
C SER A 370 -16.87 21.95 15.14
N ARG A 371 -15.93 22.36 15.99
CA ARG A 371 -15.09 23.54 15.77
C ARG A 371 -14.21 23.41 14.52
N SER A 372 -13.64 22.24 14.31
CA SER A 372 -12.81 21.95 13.14
C SER A 372 -13.61 21.91 11.83
N LEU A 373 -14.93 21.63 11.91
CA LEU A 373 -15.80 21.63 10.72
C LEU A 373 -16.02 23.02 10.14
N LEU A 374 -15.90 24.08 10.91
CA LEU A 374 -16.12 25.45 10.42
C LEU A 374 -15.14 25.85 9.29
N THR A 375 -13.94 25.28 9.31
CA THR A 375 -12.91 25.53 8.30
C THR A 375 -12.73 24.38 7.30
N SER A 376 -13.54 23.32 7.43
CA SER A 376 -13.40 22.10 6.63
C SER A 376 -14.21 22.15 5.34
N SER A 377 -13.86 21.28 4.42
CA SER A 377 -14.59 21.12 3.16
C SER A 377 -15.97 20.46 3.34
N PRO A 378 -16.95 20.74 2.46
CA PRO A 378 -18.30 20.19 2.55
C PRO A 378 -18.36 18.66 2.65
N ASN A 379 -17.48 17.94 1.97
CA ASN A 379 -17.42 16.48 2.03
C ASN A 379 -16.97 15.95 3.40
N ALA A 380 -16.14 16.69 4.12
CA ALA A 380 -15.75 16.36 5.49
C ALA A 380 -16.90 16.62 6.46
N ILE A 381 -17.59 17.75 6.30
CA ILE A 381 -18.73 18.13 7.14
C ILE A 381 -19.83 17.07 7.06
N VAL A 382 -20.17 16.61 5.84
CA VAL A 382 -21.18 15.55 5.63
C VAL A 382 -20.82 14.26 6.34
N SER A 383 -19.52 13.94 6.46
CA SER A 383 -19.08 12.71 7.16
C SER A 383 -19.21 12.80 8.69
N VAL A 384 -19.00 13.98 9.27
CA VAL A 384 -18.93 14.16 10.73
C VAL A 384 -20.30 14.46 11.36
N ILE A 385 -21.21 15.17 10.68
CA ILE A 385 -22.54 15.49 11.21
C ILE A 385 -23.31 14.25 11.69
N PRO A 386 -23.43 13.15 10.91
CA PRO A 386 -24.10 11.93 11.36
C PRO A 386 -23.39 11.26 12.54
N MET A 387 -22.07 11.39 12.62
CA MET A 387 -21.27 10.85 13.71
C MET A 387 -21.60 11.59 15.03
N ILE A 388 -21.67 12.93 15.01
CA ILE A 388 -22.07 13.72 16.19
C ILE A 388 -23.49 13.35 16.60
N TYR A 389 -24.42 13.16 15.66
CA TYR A 389 -25.78 12.71 15.97
C TYR A 389 -25.78 11.36 16.70
N ASN A 390 -25.02 10.39 16.17
CA ASN A 390 -24.94 9.06 16.79
C ASN A 390 -24.32 9.12 18.20
N LEU A 391 -23.27 9.93 18.40
CA LEU A 391 -22.64 10.12 19.71
C LEU A 391 -23.60 10.75 20.73
N LEU A 392 -24.38 11.77 20.34
CA LEU A 392 -25.39 12.38 21.19
C LEU A 392 -26.47 11.37 21.59
N LYS A 393 -26.91 10.50 20.68
CA LYS A 393 -27.86 9.43 20.97
C LYS A 393 -27.32 8.39 21.93
N LEU A 394 -26.04 8.06 21.78
CA LEU A 394 -25.37 7.03 22.59
C LEU A 394 -25.05 7.54 23.99
N HIS A 395 -24.74 8.84 24.12
CA HIS A 395 -24.36 9.50 25.35
C HIS A 395 -25.36 10.61 25.70
N PRO A 396 -26.55 10.28 26.29
CA PRO A 396 -27.59 11.25 26.55
C PRO A 396 -27.18 12.42 27.44
N ASN A 397 -26.20 12.21 28.33
CA ASN A 397 -25.68 13.28 29.21
C ASN A 397 -25.05 14.44 28.40
N CYS A 398 -24.60 14.18 27.18
CA CYS A 398 -24.04 15.20 26.30
C CYS A 398 -25.13 16.00 25.55
N MET A 399 -26.41 15.66 25.70
CA MET A 399 -27.52 16.43 25.11
C MET A 399 -27.59 17.87 25.64
N ILE A 400 -27.00 18.13 26.78
CA ILE A 400 -26.89 19.50 27.33
C ILE A 400 -26.18 20.46 26.35
N LEU A 401 -25.34 19.94 25.49
CA LEU A 401 -24.66 20.74 24.45
C LEU A 401 -25.61 21.31 23.39
N ILE A 402 -26.81 20.75 23.24
CA ILE A 402 -27.86 21.20 22.31
C ILE A 402 -29.08 21.77 23.06
N HIS A 403 -29.42 21.15 24.15
CA HIS A 403 -30.60 21.51 24.97
C HIS A 403 -30.16 21.85 26.38
N ASP A 404 -29.86 23.11 26.62
CA ASP A 404 -29.65 23.61 27.97
C ASP A 404 -31.00 24.13 28.53
N PRO A 405 -31.55 23.46 29.55
CA PRO A 405 -32.84 23.87 30.14
C PRO A 405 -32.80 25.26 30.74
N ASP A 406 -31.65 25.72 31.18
CA ASP A 406 -31.46 27.07 31.75
C ASP A 406 -31.52 28.18 30.68
N TYR A 407 -31.32 27.85 29.39
CA TYR A 407 -31.42 28.80 28.27
C TYR A 407 -32.81 28.84 27.61
N ILE A 408 -33.70 27.94 27.94
CA ILE A 408 -35.10 27.94 27.41
C ILE A 408 -35.85 29.17 27.87
N ASN A 409 -35.53 29.70 29.05
CA ASN A 409 -36.09 30.96 29.59
C ASN A 409 -34.98 32.03 29.61
N PRO A 410 -34.88 32.91 28.59
CA PRO A 410 -33.88 34.00 28.56
C PRO A 410 -34.06 35.03 29.67
N HIS A 411 -35.21 35.02 30.35
CA HIS A 411 -35.53 35.90 31.49
C HIS A 411 -35.49 35.08 32.77
N PHE A 412 -34.31 34.96 33.35
CA PHE A 412 -34.16 34.39 34.68
C PHE A 412 -34.50 35.44 35.73
N THR A 413 -35.46 35.13 36.60
CA THR A 413 -35.73 36.00 37.75
C THR A 413 -34.84 35.56 38.90
N ASN A 414 -33.91 36.38 39.30
CA ASN A 414 -33.11 36.16 40.50
C ASN A 414 -34.00 36.03 41.73
N SER A 415 -33.46 35.42 42.80
CA SER A 415 -34.12 35.36 44.12
C SER A 415 -34.53 36.73 44.68
N LYS A 416 -34.09 37.82 44.01
CA LYS A 416 -34.48 39.24 44.29
C LYS A 416 -35.55 39.79 43.36
N GLY A 417 -36.08 38.99 42.40
CA GLY A 417 -37.09 39.43 41.45
C GLY A 417 -36.61 40.27 40.29
N GLU A 418 -35.29 40.39 40.08
CA GLU A 418 -34.70 41.13 38.98
C GLU A 418 -34.52 40.19 37.76
N ILE A 419 -34.84 40.67 36.55
CA ILE A 419 -34.64 39.97 35.29
C ILE A 419 -33.15 40.11 34.89
N GLU A 420 -32.41 39.01 35.06
CA GLU A 420 -31.02 38.96 34.60
C GLU A 420 -30.99 38.35 33.19
N GLN A 421 -30.41 39.10 32.24
CA GLN A 421 -30.16 38.61 30.89
C GLN A 421 -28.88 37.80 30.91
N ARG A 422 -28.97 36.47 30.78
CA ARG A 422 -27.77 35.63 30.66
C ARG A 422 -27.13 35.85 29.30
N ILE A 423 -25.92 36.33 29.30
CA ILE A 423 -25.07 36.41 28.10
C ILE A 423 -24.32 35.08 27.98
N PHE A 424 -24.50 34.39 26.85
CA PHE A 424 -23.76 33.18 26.58
C PHE A 424 -22.25 33.50 26.44
N HIS A 425 -21.45 32.79 27.20
CA HIS A 425 -20.00 32.79 27.06
C HIS A 425 -19.53 31.37 26.78
N ASP A 426 -18.80 31.19 25.69
CA ASP A 426 -18.25 29.87 25.34
C ASP A 426 -17.14 29.50 26.34
N ALA A 427 -17.42 28.57 27.22
CA ALA A 427 -16.50 28.11 28.25
C ALA A 427 -15.42 27.14 27.71
N PHE A 428 -15.52 26.75 26.44
CA PHE A 428 -14.62 25.78 25.84
C PHE A 428 -13.21 26.35 25.61
N ASP A 429 -12.19 25.70 26.19
CA ASP A 429 -10.79 26.00 25.92
C ASP A 429 -10.23 25.07 24.82
N ILE A 430 -9.93 25.66 23.67
CA ILE A 430 -9.37 24.94 22.51
C ILE A 430 -7.92 24.52 22.71
N ASN A 431 -7.17 25.23 23.58
CA ASN A 431 -5.75 25.00 23.82
C ASN A 431 -5.48 23.91 24.85
N GLU A 432 -6.51 23.50 25.60
CA GLU A 432 -6.38 22.43 26.59
C GLU A 432 -6.10 21.10 25.90
N PRO A 433 -4.97 20.44 26.19
CA PRO A 433 -4.60 19.18 25.56
C PRO A 433 -5.46 18.00 26.03
N ASN A 434 -5.99 18.06 27.27
CA ASN A 434 -6.82 17.00 27.82
C ASN A 434 -8.32 17.28 27.57
N PRO A 435 -9.04 16.42 26.84
CA PRO A 435 -10.45 16.62 26.54
C PRO A 435 -11.34 16.72 27.78
N GLU A 436 -10.96 16.10 28.90
CA GLU A 436 -11.76 16.13 30.14
C GLU A 436 -11.77 17.51 30.83
N TYR A 437 -10.67 18.28 30.68
CA TYR A 437 -10.52 19.59 31.31
C TYR A 437 -10.85 20.75 30.37
N SER A 438 -11.23 20.46 29.13
CA SER A 438 -11.56 21.44 28.09
C SER A 438 -12.81 22.27 28.36
N ASN A 439 -13.56 22.00 29.44
CA ASN A 439 -14.84 22.62 29.78
C ASN A 439 -15.91 22.56 28.67
N ALA A 440 -15.79 21.62 27.75
CA ALA A 440 -16.69 21.51 26.61
C ALA A 440 -18.15 21.27 27.02
N ILE A 441 -18.39 20.54 28.11
CA ILE A 441 -19.76 20.25 28.59
C ILE A 441 -20.53 21.51 29.02
N ASN A 442 -19.81 22.55 29.45
CA ASN A 442 -20.38 23.85 29.84
C ASN A 442 -20.52 24.81 28.64
N SER A 443 -20.19 24.36 27.47
CA SER A 443 -20.35 25.07 26.21
C SER A 443 -21.59 24.58 25.46
N SER A 444 -21.82 25.08 24.25
CA SER A 444 -22.88 24.59 23.34
C SER A 444 -22.26 24.22 21.99
N LEU A 445 -22.99 23.40 21.21
CA LEU A 445 -22.61 23.07 19.84
C LEU A 445 -23.14 24.11 18.83
N TRP A 446 -22.87 25.41 19.09
CA TRP A 446 -23.29 26.51 18.23
C TRP A 446 -22.72 26.42 16.81
N GLU A 447 -21.62 25.71 16.64
CA GLU A 447 -21.03 25.45 15.34
C GLU A 447 -21.97 24.71 14.39
N LEU A 448 -22.80 23.79 14.93
CA LEU A 448 -23.81 23.07 14.15
C LEU A 448 -24.88 24.00 13.59
N GLU A 449 -25.29 25.03 14.36
CA GLU A 449 -26.21 26.04 13.87
C GLU A 449 -25.59 26.86 12.73
N THR A 450 -24.34 27.25 12.85
CA THR A 450 -23.62 27.91 11.75
C THR A 450 -23.63 27.04 10.48
N LEU A 451 -23.46 25.70 10.60
CA LEU A 451 -23.51 24.77 9.48
C LEU A 451 -24.93 24.63 8.86
N MET A 452 -26.01 24.95 9.58
CA MET A 452 -27.36 24.98 9.01
C MET A 452 -27.54 26.11 7.98
N HIS A 453 -26.70 27.13 8.06
CA HIS A 453 -26.65 28.26 7.13
C HIS A 453 -25.48 28.14 6.14
N HIS A 454 -24.91 26.94 6.01
CA HIS A 454 -23.79 26.71 5.12
C HIS A 454 -24.16 26.96 3.65
N TYR A 455 -23.23 27.51 2.86
CA TYR A 455 -23.45 27.82 1.44
C TYR A 455 -23.85 26.59 0.59
N HIS A 456 -23.38 25.39 0.97
CA HIS A 456 -23.72 24.16 0.26
C HIS A 456 -25.02 23.57 0.75
N PRO A 457 -26.06 23.39 -0.10
CA PRO A 457 -27.40 23.02 0.31
C PRO A 457 -27.50 21.63 0.96
N ASN A 458 -26.67 20.67 0.53
CA ASN A 458 -26.67 19.33 1.12
C ASN A 458 -26.14 19.34 2.56
N VAL A 459 -25.12 20.16 2.84
CA VAL A 459 -24.60 20.36 4.21
C VAL A 459 -25.66 21.01 5.09
N ALA A 460 -26.25 22.11 4.61
CA ALA A 460 -27.29 22.83 5.33
C ALA A 460 -28.51 21.94 5.65
N SER A 461 -28.95 21.14 4.66
CA SER A 461 -30.06 20.21 4.84
C SER A 461 -29.74 19.11 5.87
N LEU A 462 -28.51 18.60 5.84
CA LEU A 462 -28.05 17.58 6.79
C LEU A 462 -27.91 18.15 8.20
N ALA A 463 -27.36 19.36 8.36
CA ALA A 463 -27.21 20.02 9.66
C ALA A 463 -28.57 20.31 10.32
N LYS A 464 -29.62 20.60 9.55
CA LYS A 464 -31.01 20.81 10.08
C LYS A 464 -31.60 19.59 10.79
N ILE A 465 -30.95 18.44 10.77
CA ILE A 465 -31.34 17.26 11.55
C ILE A 465 -31.37 17.60 13.06
N PHE A 466 -30.46 18.46 13.52
CA PHE A 466 -30.39 18.84 14.93
C PHE A 466 -31.50 19.76 15.39
N GLN A 467 -32.24 20.40 14.47
CA GLN A 467 -33.46 21.18 14.80
C GLN A 467 -34.69 20.29 15.00
N GLN A 468 -34.60 19.02 14.56
CA GLN A 468 -35.73 18.10 14.65
C GLN A 468 -35.61 17.18 15.86
N PRO A 469 -36.71 16.66 16.39
CA PRO A 469 -36.65 15.63 17.42
C PRO A 469 -35.84 14.43 16.97
N PHE A 470 -34.99 13.92 17.85
CA PHE A 470 -34.10 12.78 17.58
C PHE A 470 -34.89 11.46 17.46
N ARG A 471 -35.65 11.28 16.38
CA ARG A 471 -36.50 10.09 16.15
C ARG A 471 -35.71 8.89 15.66
N LYS A 472 -34.72 9.11 14.82
CA LYS A 472 -33.89 8.03 14.25
C LYS A 472 -32.96 7.48 15.32
N MET A 473 -32.81 6.16 15.39
CA MET A 473 -31.91 5.52 16.38
C MET A 473 -30.46 5.82 16.11
N SER A 474 -30.01 5.61 14.87
CA SER A 474 -28.66 5.90 14.44
C SER A 474 -28.60 6.10 12.92
N TYR A 475 -27.60 6.81 12.44
CA TYR A 475 -27.23 6.88 11.04
C TYR A 475 -26.17 5.83 10.73
N ASN A 476 -26.29 5.16 9.58
CA ASN A 476 -25.22 4.32 9.07
C ASN A 476 -24.09 5.23 8.57
N LEU A 477 -22.95 5.20 9.25
CA LEU A 477 -21.83 6.08 8.94
C LEU A 477 -21.18 5.75 7.59
N GLU A 478 -21.25 4.49 7.14
CA GLU A 478 -20.66 4.09 5.85
C GLU A 478 -21.23 4.84 4.65
N ASP A 479 -22.52 5.25 4.75
CA ASP A 479 -23.17 6.04 3.68
C ASP A 479 -22.56 7.46 3.53
N PHE A 480 -21.84 7.93 4.55
CA PHE A 480 -21.33 9.31 4.63
C PHE A 480 -19.80 9.41 4.66
N LEU A 481 -19.10 8.39 5.14
CA LEU A 481 -17.66 8.44 5.37
C LEU A 481 -16.84 8.44 4.07
N ASP A 482 -17.29 7.75 3.04
CA ASP A 482 -16.54 7.56 1.79
C ASP A 482 -16.73 8.68 0.77
N TRP A 483 -17.45 9.75 1.14
CA TRP A 483 -17.58 10.93 0.31
C TRP A 483 -16.23 11.62 0.13
N ASN A 484 -15.80 11.73 -1.13
CA ASN A 484 -14.58 12.42 -1.51
C ASN A 484 -14.92 13.65 -2.40
N TYR A 485 -13.92 14.48 -2.71
CA TYR A 485 -14.12 15.65 -3.54
C TYR A 485 -14.73 15.32 -4.92
N LYS A 486 -14.29 14.22 -5.53
CA LYS A 486 -14.79 13.79 -6.85
C LYS A 486 -16.26 13.35 -6.79
N SER A 487 -16.64 12.57 -5.79
CA SER A 487 -18.04 12.10 -5.63
C SER A 487 -18.96 13.28 -5.34
N PHE A 488 -18.49 14.23 -4.52
CA PHE A 488 -19.26 15.42 -4.17
C PHE A 488 -19.47 16.35 -5.38
N LEU A 489 -18.40 16.62 -6.13
CA LEU A 489 -18.48 17.39 -7.36
C LEU A 489 -19.41 16.72 -8.39
N ASN A 490 -19.28 15.40 -8.57
CA ASN A 490 -20.14 14.65 -9.49
C ASN A 490 -21.63 14.70 -9.08
N SER A 491 -21.92 14.71 -7.77
CA SER A 491 -23.30 14.83 -7.32
C SER A 491 -23.90 16.21 -7.63
N GLU A 492 -23.10 17.28 -7.50
CA GLU A 492 -23.51 18.63 -7.86
C GLU A 492 -23.65 18.83 -9.38
N LEU A 493 -22.73 18.29 -10.18
CA LEU A 493 -22.83 18.35 -11.64
C LEU A 493 -24.07 17.63 -12.20
N LYS A 494 -24.53 16.57 -11.52
CA LYS A 494 -25.73 15.82 -11.92
C LYS A 494 -27.02 16.44 -11.41
N ARG A 495 -26.94 17.43 -10.52
CA ARG A 495 -28.10 18.06 -9.90
C ARG A 495 -28.80 18.97 -10.90
N SER A 496 -30.07 18.71 -11.17
CA SER A 496 -30.92 19.62 -11.93
C SER A 496 -31.44 20.73 -11.02
N LEU A 497 -31.22 21.97 -11.39
CA LEU A 497 -31.80 23.13 -10.70
C LEU A 497 -33.28 23.24 -11.08
N LYS A 498 -34.15 23.12 -10.08
CA LYS A 498 -35.61 23.28 -10.26
C LYS A 498 -36.04 24.73 -10.19
N ILE A 499 -35.29 25.56 -9.51
CA ILE A 499 -35.56 26.99 -9.30
C ILE A 499 -34.30 27.72 -9.74
N LEU A 500 -34.47 28.77 -10.53
CA LEU A 500 -33.38 29.64 -10.95
C LEU A 500 -32.73 30.27 -9.71
N PRO A 501 -31.40 30.31 -9.62
CA PRO A 501 -30.72 30.99 -8.54
C PRO A 501 -30.99 32.49 -8.56
N ALA A 502 -30.96 33.16 -7.43
CA ALA A 502 -31.24 34.59 -7.29
C ALA A 502 -30.30 35.49 -8.12
N MET A 503 -29.13 34.97 -8.50
CA MET A 503 -28.14 35.64 -9.36
C MET A 503 -27.94 34.87 -10.65
N ASP A 504 -29.02 34.40 -11.27
CA ASP A 504 -28.95 33.79 -12.59
C ASP A 504 -28.72 34.88 -13.63
N HIS A 505 -27.55 34.90 -14.20
CA HIS A 505 -27.26 35.71 -15.38
C HIS A 505 -27.54 34.83 -16.60
N GLN A 506 -28.67 35.04 -17.25
CA GLN A 506 -28.89 34.46 -18.56
C GLN A 506 -27.89 35.09 -19.53
N ASN A 507 -26.77 34.45 -19.73
CA ASN A 507 -25.93 34.73 -20.89
C ASN A 507 -26.74 34.35 -22.12
N LYS A 508 -27.39 35.32 -22.70
CA LYS A 508 -27.81 35.22 -24.08
C LYS A 508 -26.51 35.18 -24.88
N GLY A 509 -26.00 33.96 -25.15
CA GLY A 509 -24.69 33.71 -25.76
C GLY A 509 -24.46 34.44 -27.08
N ASP A 510 -25.52 34.92 -27.67
CA ASP A 510 -25.53 35.69 -28.92
C ASP A 510 -25.22 37.19 -28.73
N CYS A 511 -25.19 37.70 -27.50
CA CYS A 511 -25.00 39.13 -27.24
C CYS A 511 -23.54 39.53 -26.87
N LEU A 512 -22.68 38.60 -26.49
CA LEU A 512 -21.32 38.93 -26.03
C LEU A 512 -20.28 39.07 -27.14
N PHE A 513 -20.54 38.54 -28.35
CA PHE A 513 -19.60 38.52 -29.47
C PHE A 513 -20.26 38.72 -30.86
N VAL A 514 -21.36 39.47 -30.95
CA VAL A 514 -21.88 39.83 -32.26
C VAL A 514 -20.95 40.90 -32.85
N SER A 515 -20.04 40.48 -33.72
CA SER A 515 -19.27 41.40 -34.54
C SER A 515 -20.26 42.15 -35.45
N ASN A 516 -20.18 43.47 -35.51
CA ASN A 516 -20.90 44.34 -36.47
C ASN A 516 -20.45 44.14 -37.94
N ALA A 517 -20.08 42.90 -38.31
CA ALA A 517 -19.73 42.56 -39.69
C ALA A 517 -20.92 41.89 -40.39
N GLY A 518 -21.84 42.69 -40.85
CA GLY A 518 -22.94 42.20 -41.66
C GLY A 518 -24.07 43.23 -41.76
N GLU A 519 -23.86 44.26 -42.56
CA GLU A 519 -24.97 45.06 -43.16
C GLU A 519 -25.91 44.10 -43.85
N ASN A 520 -27.22 44.25 -43.54
CA ASN A 520 -28.40 43.64 -44.20
C ASN A 520 -28.97 42.39 -43.48
N THR A 521 -29.75 42.64 -42.43
CA THR A 521 -31.07 42.01 -42.29
C THR A 521 -31.92 42.83 -41.32
N ASP A 522 -33.10 43.20 -41.76
CA ASP A 522 -34.16 43.86 -41.02
C ASP A 522 -34.63 43.00 -39.87
N VAL A 523 -34.12 43.27 -38.67
CA VAL A 523 -34.70 42.78 -37.41
C VAL A 523 -34.64 43.95 -36.41
N GLU A 524 -35.78 44.60 -36.29
CA GLU A 524 -36.13 45.49 -35.21
C GLU A 524 -35.99 44.69 -33.89
N ASP A 525 -34.95 44.91 -33.12
CA ASP A 525 -34.67 44.64 -31.70
C ASP A 525 -33.22 44.22 -31.47
N THR A 526 -32.27 44.92 -32.05
CA THR A 526 -30.87 44.82 -31.60
C THR A 526 -30.68 45.73 -30.38
N GLN A 527 -30.77 45.14 -29.16
CA GLN A 527 -30.15 45.75 -28.01
C GLN A 527 -28.65 45.93 -28.33
N LYS A 528 -28.23 47.18 -28.56
CA LYS A 528 -26.82 47.55 -28.70
C LYS A 528 -26.07 47.05 -27.47
N ASP A 529 -25.02 46.30 -27.70
CA ASP A 529 -24.15 45.77 -26.62
C ASP A 529 -23.35 46.95 -26.04
N VAL A 530 -23.88 47.53 -24.96
CA VAL A 530 -23.30 48.70 -24.26
C VAL A 530 -21.86 48.45 -23.77
N TYR A 531 -21.48 47.17 -23.65
CA TYR A 531 -20.15 46.81 -23.16
C TYR A 531 -19.07 46.81 -24.27
N MET A 532 -19.41 46.49 -25.50
CA MET A 532 -18.43 46.49 -26.59
C MET A 532 -18.14 47.89 -27.15
N ASP A 533 -19.09 48.83 -27.02
CA ASP A 533 -18.87 50.23 -27.39
C ASP A 533 -17.96 51.00 -26.40
N ALA A 534 -17.72 50.45 -25.21
CA ALA A 534 -16.84 51.01 -24.18
C ALA A 534 -15.37 50.56 -24.27
N ILE A 535 -15.06 49.56 -25.11
CA ILE A 535 -13.72 49.01 -25.27
C ILE A 535 -13.17 49.51 -26.63
N THR A 536 -12.37 50.54 -26.59
CA THR A 536 -11.54 50.94 -27.75
C THR A 536 -10.30 50.08 -27.78
N TRP A 537 -10.15 49.29 -28.81
CA TRP A 537 -8.96 48.46 -29.07
C TRP A 537 -7.80 49.32 -29.58
#